data_c2d69839aa3967a2f3fab1a1ecd51367
#
_entry.id   c2d69839aa3967a2f3fab1a1ecd51367
#
_cell.length_a   1.000
_cell.length_b   1.000
_cell.length_c   1.000
_cell.angle_alpha   90.00
_cell.angle_beta   90.00
_cell.angle_gamma   90.00
#
_symmetry.space_group_name_H-M   'P 1'
#
loop_
_entity.id
_entity.type
_entity.pdbx_description
1 polymer ?
#
loop_
_entity_poly.entity_id
_entity_poly.type
_entity_poly.pdbx_seq_one_letter_code
_entity_poly.pdbx_strand_id
1 'polypeptide(L)'
;MQRTISVEGIGDVVVSKRRNCNSMRLTVHPEKGVHLSIPFRVSYADAERFVFEHRDWIAKTLQAQEQKGVKRLFTPQSHFTCRSTRLQFSPTNAQQRILSARITDHIVTIYYNPQLVDFSLDAVQNFIKKVILASMQKEAEKILFPRVNEISARTGLTFRKVSIGNALTRWGTCSSQNDIILSCRLLLLPDHLVDFVILHELCHIAHKNHGPKFHALLDKLSGGKEAQYDKELKGYNGQILPDKE
;
A
#
# COMPACT_ATOMS: atom_id res chain seq x y z
N MET A 1 19.59 -20.98 6.92
CA MET A 1 19.82 -21.96 5.85
C MET A 1 18.68 -21.84 4.84
N GLN A 2 19.02 -21.75 3.57
CA GLN A 2 18.06 -21.63 2.47
C GLN A 2 18.34 -22.77 1.47
N ARG A 3 17.29 -23.39 0.92
CA ARG A 3 17.35 -24.45 -0.08
C ARG A 3 16.20 -24.30 -1.05
N THR A 4 16.44 -24.52 -2.33
CA THR A 4 15.40 -24.62 -3.34
C THR A 4 14.94 -26.09 -3.46
N ILE A 5 13.63 -26.31 -3.47
CA ILE A 5 13.01 -27.60 -3.76
C ILE A 5 12.16 -27.42 -5.02
N SER A 6 12.16 -28.42 -5.90
CA SER A 6 11.31 -28.43 -7.09
C SER A 6 10.06 -29.28 -6.80
N VAL A 7 8.87 -28.70 -6.96
CA VAL A 7 7.60 -29.35 -6.68
C VAL A 7 6.80 -29.46 -7.98
N GLU A 8 6.37 -30.69 -8.30
CA GLU A 8 5.62 -30.97 -9.53
C GLU A 8 4.35 -30.10 -9.64
N GLY A 9 4.16 -29.44 -10.77
CA GLY A 9 3.04 -28.54 -11.04
C GLY A 9 3.16 -27.12 -10.44
N ILE A 10 4.22 -26.83 -9.68
CA ILE A 10 4.46 -25.50 -9.07
C ILE A 10 5.78 -24.92 -9.56
N GLY A 11 6.81 -25.75 -9.78
CA GLY A 11 8.17 -25.33 -10.08
C GLY A 11 9.02 -25.16 -8.82
N ASP A 12 9.97 -24.24 -8.88
CA ASP A 12 10.95 -24.04 -7.81
C ASP A 12 10.38 -23.24 -6.64
N VAL A 13 10.54 -23.80 -5.44
CA VAL A 13 10.13 -23.21 -4.17
C VAL A 13 11.35 -22.96 -3.29
N VAL A 14 11.53 -21.73 -2.86
CA VAL A 14 12.64 -21.36 -1.97
C VAL A 14 12.24 -21.60 -0.52
N VAL A 15 12.86 -22.57 0.13
CA VAL A 15 12.60 -22.91 1.54
C VAL A 15 13.67 -22.31 2.43
N SER A 16 13.23 -21.51 3.41
CA SER A 16 14.12 -20.83 4.39
C SER A 16 13.84 -21.31 5.81
N LYS A 17 14.83 -21.93 6.47
CA LYS A 17 14.74 -22.27 7.89
C LYS A 17 15.01 -21.07 8.78
N ARG A 18 14.11 -20.79 9.74
CA ARG A 18 14.21 -19.66 10.68
C ARG A 18 14.12 -20.13 12.12
N ARG A 19 15.01 -19.62 13.00
CA ARG A 19 15.05 -19.98 14.43
C ARG A 19 13.85 -19.44 15.21
N ASN A 20 13.34 -18.25 14.86
CA ASN A 20 12.21 -17.58 15.54
C ASN A 20 10.90 -17.74 14.75
N CYS A 21 10.65 -18.93 14.18
CA CYS A 21 9.46 -19.26 13.43
C CYS A 21 8.79 -20.47 14.09
N ASN A 22 7.54 -20.33 14.51
CA ASN A 22 6.79 -21.39 15.19
C ASN A 22 5.83 -22.14 14.25
N SER A 23 5.64 -21.65 13.04
CA SER A 23 4.74 -22.23 12.03
C SER A 23 5.36 -22.15 10.63
N MET A 24 4.93 -23.02 9.73
CA MET A 24 5.25 -22.91 8.31
C MET A 24 4.47 -21.76 7.70
N ARG A 25 5.15 -20.88 6.95
CA ARG A 25 4.53 -19.74 6.26
C ARG A 25 4.88 -19.78 4.77
N LEU A 26 3.86 -20.02 3.96
CA LEU A 26 3.94 -19.97 2.51
C LEU A 26 3.66 -18.55 2.02
N THR A 27 4.46 -18.06 1.07
CA THR A 27 4.32 -16.75 0.47
C THR A 27 4.55 -16.87 -1.03
N VAL A 28 3.68 -16.32 -1.83
CA VAL A 28 3.81 -16.24 -3.29
C VAL A 28 4.08 -14.78 -3.65
N HIS A 29 5.18 -14.52 -4.36
CA HIS A 29 5.59 -13.19 -4.79
C HIS A 29 5.67 -13.14 -6.32
N PRO A 30 5.12 -12.11 -6.98
CA PRO A 30 5.08 -12.02 -8.45
C PRO A 30 6.45 -12.15 -9.13
N GLU A 31 7.48 -11.55 -8.52
CA GLU A 31 8.84 -11.49 -9.10
C GLU A 31 9.80 -12.50 -8.49
N LYS A 32 9.54 -12.95 -7.26
CA LYS A 32 10.46 -13.84 -6.50
C LYS A 32 9.96 -15.27 -6.43
N GLY A 33 8.78 -15.56 -7.02
CA GLY A 33 8.19 -16.89 -7.00
C GLY A 33 7.67 -17.32 -5.63
N VAL A 34 7.67 -18.63 -5.39
CA VAL A 34 7.09 -19.24 -4.19
C VAL A 34 8.16 -19.39 -3.11
N HIS A 35 7.88 -18.86 -1.92
CA HIS A 35 8.77 -18.93 -0.76
C HIS A 35 8.07 -19.61 0.42
N LEU A 36 8.74 -20.55 1.07
CA LEU A 36 8.29 -21.20 2.29
C LEU A 36 9.28 -20.92 3.42
N SER A 37 8.80 -20.30 4.50
CA SER A 37 9.55 -20.17 5.75
C SER A 37 9.12 -21.29 6.70
N ILE A 38 10.09 -22.05 7.23
CA ILE A 38 9.84 -23.18 8.14
C ILE A 38 10.61 -23.03 9.44
N PRO A 39 10.09 -23.56 10.56
CA PRO A 39 10.83 -23.69 11.81
C PRO A 39 12.11 -24.51 11.60
N PHE A 40 13.13 -24.23 12.39
CA PHE A 40 14.43 -24.92 12.26
C PHE A 40 14.32 -26.44 12.44
N ARG A 41 13.36 -26.92 13.25
CA ARG A 41 13.10 -28.33 13.56
C ARG A 41 12.36 -29.09 12.47
N VAL A 42 11.73 -28.41 11.51
CA VAL A 42 10.96 -29.02 10.42
C VAL A 42 11.91 -29.54 9.35
N SER A 43 11.68 -30.74 8.86
CA SER A 43 12.50 -31.35 7.78
C SER A 43 12.16 -30.71 6.42
N TYR A 44 13.05 -30.85 5.44
CA TYR A 44 12.75 -30.40 4.07
C TYR A 44 11.70 -31.30 3.39
N ALA A 45 11.62 -32.59 3.76
CA ALA A 45 10.58 -33.50 3.29
C ALA A 45 9.17 -33.08 3.76
N ASP A 46 9.06 -32.61 5.02
CA ASP A 46 7.78 -32.05 5.52
C ASP A 46 7.44 -30.73 4.84
N ALA A 47 8.43 -29.92 4.52
CA ALA A 47 8.26 -28.69 3.75
C ALA A 47 7.73 -28.96 2.34
N GLU A 48 8.27 -29.99 1.66
CA GLU A 48 7.83 -30.40 0.32
C GLU A 48 6.38 -30.91 0.35
N ARG A 49 6.06 -31.77 1.31
CA ARG A 49 4.68 -32.24 1.52
C ARG A 49 3.72 -31.09 1.78
N PHE A 50 4.08 -30.14 2.63
CA PHE A 50 3.27 -28.95 2.90
C PHE A 50 3.02 -28.11 1.65
N VAL A 51 4.03 -27.88 0.82
CA VAL A 51 3.86 -27.18 -0.47
C VAL A 51 2.92 -27.96 -1.39
N PHE A 52 3.07 -29.29 -1.48
CA PHE A 52 2.21 -30.12 -2.31
C PHE A 52 0.76 -30.11 -1.83
N GLU A 53 0.49 -30.16 -0.54
CA GLU A 53 -0.86 -30.04 0.04
C GLU A 53 -1.51 -28.68 -0.28
N HIS A 54 -0.71 -27.62 -0.46
CA HIS A 54 -1.20 -26.26 -0.77
C HIS A 54 -1.08 -25.88 -2.25
N ARG A 55 -0.79 -26.84 -3.14
CA ARG A 55 -0.54 -26.57 -4.56
C ARG A 55 -1.68 -25.84 -5.26
N ASP A 56 -2.93 -26.18 -4.95
CA ASP A 56 -4.11 -25.55 -5.58
C ASP A 56 -4.26 -24.09 -5.16
N TRP A 57 -3.94 -23.78 -3.91
CA TRP A 57 -3.89 -22.39 -3.43
C TRP A 57 -2.74 -21.62 -4.08
N ILE A 58 -1.56 -22.24 -4.23
CA ILE A 58 -0.41 -21.63 -4.91
C ILE A 58 -0.76 -21.34 -6.36
N ALA A 59 -1.31 -22.29 -7.09
CA ALA A 59 -1.71 -22.14 -8.49
C ALA A 59 -2.75 -21.03 -8.66
N LYS A 60 -3.80 -21.01 -7.85
CA LYS A 60 -4.80 -19.93 -7.84
C LYS A 60 -4.18 -18.56 -7.51
N THR A 61 -3.21 -18.52 -6.58
CA THR A 61 -2.55 -17.28 -6.19
C THR A 61 -1.62 -16.78 -7.29
N LEU A 62 -0.88 -17.67 -7.95
CA LEU A 62 -0.04 -17.34 -9.12
C LEU A 62 -0.91 -16.83 -10.27
N GLN A 63 -1.98 -17.53 -10.64
CA GLN A 63 -2.95 -17.08 -11.66
C GLN A 63 -3.57 -15.72 -11.31
N ALA A 64 -3.98 -15.53 -10.06
CA ALA A 64 -4.51 -14.24 -9.62
C ALA A 64 -3.45 -13.12 -9.64
N GLN A 65 -2.17 -13.46 -9.48
CA GLN A 65 -1.06 -12.52 -9.61
C GLN A 65 -0.71 -12.25 -11.06
N GLU A 66 -0.75 -13.24 -11.93
CA GLU A 66 -0.60 -13.08 -13.40
C GLU A 66 -1.73 -12.22 -13.99
N GLN A 67 -2.97 -12.45 -13.57
CA GLN A 67 -4.11 -11.60 -13.96
C GLN A 67 -4.05 -10.19 -13.37
N LYS A 68 -3.44 -10.01 -12.20
CA LYS A 68 -3.06 -8.69 -11.64
C LYS A 68 -1.79 -8.13 -12.28
N GLY A 69 -1.04 -8.96 -12.98
CA GLY A 69 0.33 -8.72 -13.46
C GLY A 69 0.47 -8.02 -14.80
N VAL A 70 -0.58 -7.46 -15.38
CA VAL A 70 -0.39 -6.32 -16.30
C VAL A 70 0.07 -5.17 -15.41
N LYS A 71 1.41 -5.04 -15.22
CA LYS A 71 2.01 -3.87 -14.57
C LYS A 71 1.47 -2.65 -15.32
N ARG A 72 0.49 -1.96 -14.74
CA ARG A 72 0.07 -0.67 -15.28
C ARG A 72 1.23 0.30 -15.09
N LEU A 73 1.98 0.51 -16.17
CA LEU A 73 3.12 1.40 -16.18
C LEU A 73 2.64 2.81 -16.54
N PHE A 74 3.25 3.80 -15.92
CA PHE A 74 3.11 5.18 -16.37
C PHE A 74 3.85 5.34 -17.69
N THR A 75 3.16 5.79 -18.72
CA THR A 75 3.68 6.14 -20.05
C THR A 75 3.27 7.57 -20.36
N PRO A 76 3.80 8.19 -21.41
CA PRO A 76 3.39 9.54 -21.83
C PRO A 76 1.89 9.70 -22.11
N GLN A 77 1.18 8.61 -22.39
CA GLN A 77 -0.27 8.57 -22.63
C GLN A 77 -1.08 8.33 -21.34
N SER A 78 -0.41 7.99 -20.24
CA SER A 78 -1.09 7.69 -18.99
C SER A 78 -1.66 8.93 -18.32
N HIS A 79 -2.84 8.79 -17.76
CA HIS A 79 -3.47 9.76 -16.89
C HIS A 79 -3.37 9.30 -15.43
N PHE A 80 -3.29 10.25 -14.52
CA PHE A 80 -3.43 10.02 -13.09
C PHE A 80 -4.08 11.25 -12.48
N THR A 81 -5.15 11.01 -11.74
CA THR A 81 -5.85 12.03 -10.99
C THR A 81 -6.12 11.54 -9.57
N CYS A 82 -5.74 12.34 -8.60
CA CYS A 82 -6.03 12.07 -7.19
C CYS A 82 -6.34 13.39 -6.50
N ARG A 83 -7.59 13.62 -6.14
CA ARG A 83 -8.09 14.91 -5.65
C ARG A 83 -7.73 16.03 -6.65
N SER A 84 -6.87 16.99 -6.24
CA SER A 84 -6.38 18.05 -7.13
C SER A 84 -5.10 17.65 -7.86
N THR A 85 -4.35 16.64 -7.40
CA THR A 85 -3.11 16.19 -8.03
C THR A 85 -3.39 15.57 -9.40
N ARG A 86 -2.74 16.09 -10.45
CA ARG A 86 -2.82 15.59 -11.83
C ARG A 86 -1.43 15.34 -12.39
N LEU A 87 -1.29 14.30 -13.20
CA LEU A 87 -0.06 13.96 -13.90
C LEU A 87 -0.16 14.39 -15.37
N GLN A 88 0.91 14.99 -15.87
CA GLN A 88 1.10 15.24 -17.29
C GLN A 88 2.55 14.99 -17.71
N PHE A 89 2.76 14.69 -18.98
CA PHE A 89 4.07 14.44 -19.57
C PHE A 89 4.39 15.51 -20.60
N SER A 90 5.66 15.94 -20.63
CA SER A 90 6.16 16.94 -21.56
C SER A 90 7.48 16.46 -22.18
N PRO A 91 7.53 16.19 -23.49
CA PRO A 91 8.76 15.79 -24.14
C PRO A 91 9.79 16.94 -24.15
N THR A 92 11.07 16.58 -24.06
CA THR A 92 12.19 17.53 -24.11
C THR A 92 13.36 16.92 -24.87
N ASN A 93 14.18 17.74 -25.50
CA ASN A 93 15.40 17.33 -26.18
C ASN A 93 16.65 17.41 -25.26
N ALA A 94 16.47 17.61 -23.97
CA ALA A 94 17.56 17.70 -23.02
C ALA A 94 18.37 16.40 -22.94
N GLN A 95 19.69 16.51 -23.18
CA GLN A 95 20.62 15.38 -23.15
C GLN A 95 21.18 15.13 -21.73
N GLN A 96 21.36 16.18 -20.93
CA GLN A 96 21.93 16.06 -19.57
C GLN A 96 20.89 15.67 -18.50
N ARG A 97 19.64 16.10 -18.65
CA ARG A 97 18.52 15.73 -17.75
C ARG A 97 17.45 15.03 -18.55
N ILE A 98 17.69 13.76 -18.86
CA ILE A 98 16.80 12.95 -19.69
C ILE A 98 15.43 12.72 -19.07
N LEU A 99 15.35 12.80 -17.72
CA LEU A 99 14.13 12.65 -16.95
C LEU A 99 14.15 13.64 -15.77
N SER A 100 13.13 14.47 -15.67
CA SER A 100 12.97 15.43 -14.56
C SER A 100 11.50 15.70 -14.29
N ALA A 101 11.20 16.41 -13.20
CA ALA A 101 9.82 16.74 -12.88
C ALA A 101 9.71 18.13 -12.24
N ARG A 102 8.53 18.73 -12.39
CA ARG A 102 8.11 19.95 -11.70
C ARG A 102 6.72 19.71 -11.10
N ILE A 103 6.49 20.27 -9.93
CA ILE A 103 5.16 20.30 -9.29
C ILE A 103 4.75 21.76 -9.17
N THR A 104 3.65 22.13 -9.80
CA THR A 104 3.06 23.48 -9.76
C THR A 104 1.56 23.35 -9.61
N ASP A 105 0.99 23.95 -8.57
CA ASP A 105 -0.46 23.94 -8.30
C ASP A 105 -1.10 22.55 -8.40
N HIS A 106 -0.46 21.55 -7.77
CA HIS A 106 -0.87 20.13 -7.81
C HIS A 106 -0.74 19.45 -9.19
N ILE A 107 -0.21 20.12 -10.21
CA ILE A 107 0.13 19.51 -11.49
C ILE A 107 1.56 18.96 -11.39
N VAL A 108 1.70 17.66 -11.57
CA VAL A 108 2.97 16.95 -11.67
C VAL A 108 3.32 16.85 -13.16
N THR A 109 4.29 17.66 -13.61
CA THR A 109 4.79 17.58 -14.98
C THR A 109 6.07 16.76 -15.01
N ILE A 110 6.08 15.65 -15.78
CA ILE A 110 7.25 14.83 -16.05
C ILE A 110 7.84 15.26 -17.38
N TYR A 111 9.05 15.83 -17.35
CA TYR A 111 9.83 16.14 -18.53
C TYR A 111 10.71 14.94 -18.88
N TYR A 112 10.68 14.50 -20.13
CA TYR A 112 11.41 13.31 -20.55
C TYR A 112 11.98 13.48 -21.97
N ASN A 113 13.14 12.86 -22.25
CA ASN A 113 13.67 12.76 -23.59
C ASN A 113 13.11 11.49 -24.26
N PRO A 114 12.31 11.60 -25.36
CA PRO A 114 11.66 10.46 -25.99
C PRO A 114 12.63 9.41 -26.57
N GLN A 115 13.86 9.82 -26.88
CA GLN A 115 14.87 8.92 -27.47
C GLN A 115 15.69 8.17 -26.42
N LEU A 116 15.69 8.64 -25.14
CA LEU A 116 16.61 8.15 -24.10
C LEU A 116 15.88 7.55 -22.90
N VAL A 117 14.59 7.84 -22.70
CA VAL A 117 13.83 7.34 -21.54
C VAL A 117 13.02 6.10 -21.92
N ASP A 118 13.35 4.98 -21.28
CA ASP A 118 12.57 3.77 -21.34
C ASP A 118 11.60 3.69 -20.14
N PHE A 119 10.31 3.83 -20.41
CA PHE A 119 9.24 3.78 -19.41
C PHE A 119 8.99 2.37 -18.87
N SER A 120 9.56 1.32 -19.45
CA SER A 120 9.48 -0.04 -18.89
C SER A 120 10.37 -0.23 -17.65
N LEU A 121 11.39 0.61 -17.47
CA LEU A 121 12.35 0.52 -16.40
C LEU A 121 11.73 0.87 -15.04
N ASP A 122 11.95 0.01 -14.04
CA ASP A 122 11.49 0.23 -12.66
C ASP A 122 12.02 1.55 -12.06
N ALA A 123 13.22 1.97 -12.43
CA ALA A 123 13.81 3.24 -11.99
C ALA A 123 12.97 4.45 -12.45
N VAL A 124 12.50 4.44 -13.70
CA VAL A 124 11.63 5.48 -14.28
C VAL A 124 10.27 5.47 -13.59
N GLN A 125 9.66 4.28 -13.41
CA GLN A 125 8.39 4.12 -12.72
C GLN A 125 8.45 4.59 -11.28
N ASN A 126 9.51 4.25 -10.56
CA ASN A 126 9.72 4.68 -9.18
C ASN A 126 9.93 6.19 -9.06
N PHE A 127 10.64 6.80 -10.01
CA PHE A 127 10.78 8.25 -10.08
C PHE A 127 9.42 8.94 -10.24
N ILE A 128 8.59 8.51 -11.19
CA ILE A 128 7.25 9.09 -11.43
C ILE A 128 6.38 8.95 -10.17
N LYS A 129 6.30 7.75 -9.60
CA LYS A 129 5.53 7.49 -8.36
C LYS A 129 6.01 8.34 -7.19
N LYS A 130 7.33 8.54 -7.04
CA LYS A 130 7.91 9.39 -5.99
C LYS A 130 7.49 10.85 -6.15
N VAL A 131 7.45 11.38 -7.36
CA VAL A 131 7.05 12.77 -7.61
C VAL A 131 5.54 12.96 -7.38
N ILE A 132 4.70 12.03 -7.85
CA ILE A 132 3.26 12.04 -7.55
C ILE A 132 3.05 12.02 -6.03
N LEU A 133 3.74 11.13 -5.32
CA LEU A 133 3.64 11.01 -3.87
C LEU A 133 4.01 12.31 -3.14
N ALA A 134 5.04 13.01 -3.61
CA ALA A 134 5.44 14.30 -3.05
C ALA A 134 4.36 15.40 -3.23
N SER A 135 3.64 15.39 -4.36
CA SER A 135 2.48 16.26 -4.57
C SER A 135 1.33 15.89 -3.62
N MET A 136 1.00 14.58 -3.54
CA MET A 136 -0.04 14.09 -2.65
C MET A 136 0.23 14.38 -1.18
N GLN A 137 1.49 14.35 -0.72
CA GLN A 137 1.82 14.67 0.67
C GLN A 137 1.46 16.12 1.03
N LYS A 138 1.79 17.09 0.15
CA LYS A 138 1.45 18.50 0.36
C LYS A 138 -0.09 18.72 0.33
N GLU A 139 -0.78 18.02 -0.55
CA GLU A 139 -2.23 18.10 -0.64
C GLU A 139 -2.90 17.44 0.57
N ALA A 140 -2.37 16.31 1.06
CA ALA A 140 -2.88 15.62 2.22
C ALA A 140 -2.85 16.50 3.49
N GLU A 141 -1.81 17.31 3.69
CA GLU A 141 -1.77 18.26 4.81
C GLU A 141 -2.93 19.24 4.76
N LYS A 142 -3.23 19.78 3.57
CA LYS A 142 -4.31 20.75 3.38
C LYS A 142 -5.71 20.14 3.59
N ILE A 143 -5.89 18.87 3.24
CA ILE A 143 -7.19 18.18 3.30
C ILE A 143 -7.40 17.47 4.63
N LEU A 144 -6.39 16.71 5.08
CA LEU A 144 -6.58 15.80 6.22
C LEU A 144 -6.46 16.52 7.57
N PHE A 145 -5.61 17.56 7.72
CA PHE A 145 -5.48 18.25 9.00
C PHE A 145 -6.78 18.93 9.46
N PRO A 146 -7.47 19.72 8.63
CA PRO A 146 -8.77 20.26 9.01
C PRO A 146 -9.79 19.16 9.36
N ARG A 147 -9.79 18.07 8.59
CA ARG A 147 -10.73 16.96 8.77
C ARG A 147 -10.50 16.19 10.08
N VAL A 148 -9.23 15.93 10.44
CA VAL A 148 -8.90 15.34 11.75
C VAL A 148 -9.34 16.24 12.90
N ASN A 149 -9.11 17.56 12.80
CA ASN A 149 -9.53 18.52 13.83
C ASN A 149 -11.05 18.55 13.99
N GLU A 150 -11.80 18.57 12.88
CA GLU A 150 -13.25 18.52 12.89
C GLU A 150 -13.78 17.23 13.57
N ILE A 151 -13.26 16.06 13.18
CA ILE A 151 -13.69 14.79 13.74
C ILE A 151 -13.29 14.68 15.21
N SER A 152 -12.09 15.13 15.59
CA SER A 152 -11.63 15.20 16.98
C SER A 152 -12.56 16.08 17.83
N ALA A 153 -12.91 17.26 17.36
CA ALA A 153 -13.82 18.16 18.08
C ALA A 153 -15.23 17.56 18.26
N ARG A 154 -15.74 16.90 17.20
CA ARG A 154 -17.07 16.25 17.24
C ARG A 154 -17.13 15.04 18.15
N THR A 155 -16.02 14.29 18.27
CA THR A 155 -15.96 13.05 19.08
C THR A 155 -15.44 13.25 20.50
N GLY A 156 -14.79 14.40 20.79
CA GLY A 156 -14.12 14.67 22.05
C GLY A 156 -12.80 13.91 22.24
N LEU A 157 -12.31 13.20 21.20
CA LEU A 157 -11.06 12.43 21.23
C LEU A 157 -9.88 13.34 20.86
N THR A 158 -9.14 13.82 21.83
CA THR A 158 -8.09 14.83 21.65
C THR A 158 -6.74 14.16 21.40
N PHE A 159 -6.12 14.44 20.26
CA PHE A 159 -4.76 14.02 19.92
C PHE A 159 -3.72 15.09 20.28
N ARG A 160 -2.44 14.69 20.38
CA ARG A 160 -1.31 15.60 20.66
C ARG A 160 -0.81 16.26 19.37
N LYS A 161 -0.60 15.48 18.33
CA LYS A 161 -0.03 15.93 17.04
C LYS A 161 -0.58 15.06 15.90
N VAL A 162 -0.76 15.67 14.75
CA VAL A 162 -1.02 14.97 13.49
C VAL A 162 0.09 15.26 12.49
N SER A 163 0.47 14.27 11.71
CA SER A 163 1.45 14.39 10.62
C SER A 163 1.08 13.50 9.44
N ILE A 164 1.63 13.82 8.26
CA ILE A 164 1.43 13.05 7.04
C ILE A 164 2.65 12.19 6.77
N GLY A 165 2.41 10.88 6.61
CA GLY A 165 3.38 9.89 6.16
C GLY A 165 3.09 9.40 4.73
N ASN A 166 3.88 8.42 4.29
CA ASN A 166 3.74 7.81 2.96
C ASN A 166 3.67 6.27 3.00
N ALA A 167 3.31 5.70 4.16
CA ALA A 167 3.24 4.25 4.33
C ALA A 167 2.30 3.62 3.28
N LEU A 168 2.75 2.49 2.70
CA LEU A 168 1.97 1.73 1.72
C LEU A 168 1.06 0.69 2.40
N THR A 169 1.51 0.12 3.51
CA THR A 169 0.88 -1.04 4.17
C THR A 169 -0.10 -0.67 5.27
N ARG A 170 -0.23 0.61 5.59
CA ARG A 170 -1.15 1.11 6.62
C ARG A 170 -1.67 2.49 6.26
N TRP A 171 -2.91 2.75 6.56
CA TRP A 171 -3.58 4.01 6.27
C TRP A 171 -3.30 5.07 7.34
N GLY A 172 -3.11 4.65 8.60
CA GLY A 172 -2.77 5.52 9.71
C GLY A 172 -2.08 4.78 10.85
N THR A 173 -1.67 5.51 11.86
CA THR A 173 -1.18 5.00 13.16
C THR A 173 -1.43 6.01 14.25
N CYS A 174 -1.73 5.55 15.47
CA CYS A 174 -1.76 6.36 16.68
C CYS A 174 -0.73 5.83 17.68
N SER A 175 0.21 6.69 18.11
CA SER A 175 1.23 6.32 19.09
C SER A 175 0.65 6.21 20.51
N SER A 176 1.46 5.68 21.45
CA SER A 176 1.13 5.68 22.88
C SER A 176 0.95 7.08 23.45
N GLN A 177 1.59 8.10 22.85
CA GLN A 177 1.51 9.51 23.23
C GLN A 177 0.40 10.28 22.51
N ASN A 178 -0.51 9.58 21.78
CA ASN A 178 -1.60 10.17 21.00
C ASN A 178 -1.13 11.01 19.80
N ASP A 179 0.05 10.72 19.24
CA ASP A 179 0.43 11.26 17.95
C ASP A 179 -0.18 10.42 16.84
N ILE A 180 -0.83 11.08 15.89
CA ILE A 180 -1.45 10.46 14.73
C ILE A 180 -0.59 10.69 13.50
N ILE A 181 -0.29 9.63 12.76
CA ILE A 181 0.33 9.70 11.44
C ILE A 181 -0.66 9.14 10.43
N LEU A 182 -1.08 9.94 9.46
CA LEU A 182 -1.96 9.52 8.37
C LEU A 182 -1.15 9.36 7.08
N SER A 183 -1.42 8.32 6.32
CA SER A 183 -0.82 8.16 5.00
C SER A 183 -1.43 9.16 4.01
N CYS A 184 -0.61 9.84 3.22
CA CYS A 184 -1.10 10.67 2.12
C CYS A 184 -1.91 9.87 1.08
N ARG A 185 -1.76 8.54 1.07
CA ARG A 185 -2.53 7.62 0.23
C ARG A 185 -4.00 7.53 0.62
N LEU A 186 -4.40 8.08 1.77
CA LEU A 186 -5.81 8.28 2.12
C LEU A 186 -6.55 9.11 1.06
N LEU A 187 -5.85 9.99 0.35
CA LEU A 187 -6.44 10.75 -0.74
C LEU A 187 -6.96 9.88 -1.91
N LEU A 188 -6.51 8.63 -2.01
CA LEU A 188 -6.99 7.64 -2.99
C LEU A 188 -8.34 7.01 -2.57
N LEU A 189 -8.76 7.21 -1.33
CA LEU A 189 -10.00 6.65 -0.79
C LEU A 189 -11.18 7.62 -0.98
N PRO A 190 -12.41 7.10 -1.06
CA PRO A 190 -13.60 7.91 -0.94
C PRO A 190 -13.70 8.53 0.47
N ASP A 191 -14.37 9.68 0.57
CA ASP A 191 -14.39 10.50 1.80
C ASP A 191 -14.86 9.76 3.04
N HIS A 192 -15.87 8.91 2.92
CA HIS A 192 -16.38 8.13 4.06
C HIS A 192 -15.35 7.15 4.62
N LEU A 193 -14.47 6.59 3.78
CA LEU A 193 -13.37 5.73 4.24
C LEU A 193 -12.21 6.54 4.81
N VAL A 194 -11.96 7.75 4.30
CA VAL A 194 -11.01 8.69 4.93
C VAL A 194 -11.46 8.98 6.36
N ASP A 195 -12.74 9.34 6.56
CA ASP A 195 -13.31 9.58 7.88
C ASP A 195 -13.23 8.35 8.78
N PHE A 196 -13.54 7.19 8.24
CA PHE A 196 -13.47 5.94 8.98
C PHE A 196 -12.05 5.64 9.49
N VAL A 197 -11.02 5.84 8.66
CA VAL A 197 -9.62 5.69 9.09
C VAL A 197 -9.25 6.74 10.14
N ILE A 198 -9.66 7.99 9.97
CA ILE A 198 -9.43 9.03 10.99
C ILE A 198 -10.10 8.65 12.32
N LEU A 199 -11.35 8.19 12.29
CA LEU A 199 -12.06 7.70 13.47
C LEU A 199 -11.33 6.53 14.13
N HIS A 200 -10.82 5.59 13.34
CA HIS A 200 -10.05 4.45 13.82
C HIS A 200 -8.83 4.90 14.62
N GLU A 201 -8.03 5.84 14.06
CA GLU A 201 -6.84 6.36 14.74
C GLU A 201 -7.19 7.17 15.98
N LEU A 202 -8.28 7.92 15.95
CA LEU A 202 -8.77 8.65 17.13
C LEU A 202 -9.28 7.69 18.21
N CYS A 203 -9.93 6.58 17.87
CA CYS A 203 -10.35 5.57 18.86
C CYS A 203 -9.18 4.97 19.63
N HIS A 204 -7.98 4.92 19.03
CA HIS A 204 -6.76 4.50 19.71
C HIS A 204 -6.33 5.45 20.84
N ILE A 205 -6.85 6.66 20.91
CA ILE A 205 -6.63 7.58 22.03
C ILE A 205 -7.27 7.01 23.30
N ALA A 206 -8.51 6.48 23.20
CA ALA A 206 -9.23 5.88 24.30
C ALA A 206 -8.83 4.41 24.54
N HIS A 207 -8.59 3.65 23.47
CA HIS A 207 -8.33 2.21 23.53
C HIS A 207 -7.16 1.85 22.61
N LYS A 208 -5.97 1.63 23.17
CA LYS A 208 -4.73 1.35 22.42
C LYS A 208 -4.76 0.03 21.64
N ASN A 209 -5.58 -0.93 22.07
CA ASN A 209 -5.68 -2.26 21.46
C ASN A 209 -7.06 -2.44 20.83
N HIS A 210 -7.14 -3.24 19.77
CA HIS A 210 -8.39 -3.60 19.07
C HIS A 210 -9.21 -4.63 19.86
N GLY A 211 -9.52 -4.32 21.13
CA GLY A 211 -10.40 -5.14 21.96
C GLY A 211 -11.89 -4.75 21.80
N PRO A 212 -12.81 -5.45 22.49
CA PRO A 212 -14.26 -5.21 22.38
C PRO A 212 -14.66 -3.73 22.61
N LYS A 213 -14.01 -3.04 23.54
CA LYS A 213 -14.28 -1.62 23.83
C LYS A 213 -13.87 -0.70 22.67
N PHE A 214 -12.77 -1.02 21.96
CA PHE A 214 -12.33 -0.30 20.77
C PHE A 214 -13.37 -0.43 19.66
N HIS A 215 -13.76 -1.66 19.34
CA HIS A 215 -14.76 -1.94 18.30
C HIS A 215 -16.12 -1.30 18.62
N ALA A 216 -16.60 -1.41 19.87
CA ALA A 216 -17.85 -0.77 20.29
C ALA A 216 -17.80 0.78 20.12
N LEU A 217 -16.65 1.40 20.43
CA LEU A 217 -16.49 2.84 20.25
C LEU A 217 -16.44 3.22 18.77
N LEU A 218 -15.64 2.50 17.97
CA LEU A 218 -15.51 2.76 16.54
C LEU A 218 -16.84 2.56 15.79
N ASP A 219 -17.56 1.49 16.11
CA ASP A 219 -18.89 1.22 15.54
C ASP A 219 -19.89 2.32 15.89
N LYS A 220 -19.94 2.75 17.16
CA LYS A 220 -20.77 3.88 17.59
C LYS A 220 -20.45 5.16 16.82
N LEU A 221 -19.16 5.52 16.70
CA LEU A 221 -18.72 6.75 16.05
C LEU A 221 -18.86 6.71 14.52
N SER A 222 -18.80 5.52 13.91
CA SER A 222 -19.06 5.32 12.47
C SER A 222 -20.54 5.14 12.13
N GLY A 223 -21.44 5.28 13.12
CA GLY A 223 -22.89 5.13 12.93
C GLY A 223 -23.35 3.71 12.65
N GLY A 224 -22.73 2.70 13.31
CA GLY A 224 -23.04 1.29 13.13
C GLY A 224 -22.48 0.67 11.85
N LYS A 225 -21.46 1.29 11.25
CA LYS A 225 -20.94 0.88 9.93
C LYS A 225 -19.51 0.34 9.97
N GLU A 226 -18.95 0.05 11.14
CA GLU A 226 -17.58 -0.43 11.28
C GLU A 226 -17.30 -1.63 10.37
N ALA A 227 -18.10 -2.69 10.47
CA ALA A 227 -17.91 -3.93 9.71
C ALA A 227 -18.03 -3.71 8.19
N GLN A 228 -18.92 -2.82 7.76
CA GLN A 228 -19.11 -2.47 6.35
C GLN A 228 -17.87 -1.73 5.82
N TYR A 229 -17.42 -0.69 6.52
CA TYR A 229 -16.29 0.13 6.09
C TYR A 229 -14.96 -0.61 6.17
N ASP A 230 -14.76 -1.48 7.18
CA ASP A 230 -13.58 -2.34 7.26
C ASP A 230 -13.51 -3.32 6.07
N LYS A 231 -14.64 -3.90 5.68
CA LYS A 231 -14.73 -4.77 4.50
C LYS A 231 -14.44 -4.01 3.21
N GLU A 232 -15.00 -2.81 3.05
CA GLU A 232 -14.79 -1.96 1.88
C GLU A 232 -13.33 -1.52 1.80
N LEU A 233 -12.73 -1.07 2.91
CA LEU A 233 -11.34 -0.62 3.00
C LEU A 233 -10.33 -1.70 2.58
N LYS A 234 -10.63 -2.98 2.84
CA LYS A 234 -9.80 -4.12 2.42
C LYS A 234 -9.73 -4.27 0.88
N GLY A 235 -10.65 -3.68 0.14
CA GLY A 235 -10.62 -3.61 -1.32
C GLY A 235 -9.58 -2.63 -1.88
N TYR A 236 -9.05 -1.74 -1.05
CA TYR A 236 -8.08 -0.73 -1.45
C TYR A 236 -6.66 -1.10 -1.01
N ASN A 237 -5.67 -0.83 -1.85
CA ASN A 237 -4.27 -1.18 -1.60
C ASN A 237 -3.30 0.00 -1.54
N GLY A 238 -3.77 1.23 -1.70
CA GLY A 238 -2.96 2.45 -1.65
C GLY A 238 -1.88 2.59 -2.73
N GLN A 239 -1.89 1.76 -3.77
CA GLN A 239 -0.92 1.84 -4.86
C GLN A 239 -1.19 3.04 -5.77
N ILE A 240 -0.12 3.73 -6.17
CA ILE A 240 -0.17 4.78 -7.19
C ILE A 240 0.02 4.11 -8.54
N LEU A 241 -1.05 4.09 -9.32
CA LEU A 241 -1.13 3.47 -10.64
C LEU A 241 -1.77 4.47 -11.62
N PRO A 242 -1.50 4.38 -12.92
CA PRO A 242 -2.26 5.12 -13.93
C PRO A 242 -3.76 4.86 -13.78
N ASP A 243 -4.57 5.86 -14.17
CA ASP A 243 -6.01 5.69 -14.23
C ASP A 243 -6.37 4.52 -15.17
N LYS A 244 -7.51 3.88 -14.95
CA LYS A 244 -8.01 2.87 -15.88
C LYS A 244 -8.58 3.60 -17.10
N GLU A 245 -8.26 3.11 -18.28
CA GLU A 245 -8.92 3.50 -19.52
C GLU A 245 -10.38 3.08 -19.50
#